data_fbb75309f4113b2d48d9feba416cf0b8
#
_entry.id   fbb75309f4113b2d48d9feba416cf0b8
#
_cell.length_a   1.000
_cell.length_b   1.000
_cell.length_c   1.000
_cell.angle_alpha   90.00
_cell.angle_beta   90.00
_cell.angle_gamma   90.00
#
_symmetry.space_group_name_H-M   'P 1'
#
loop_
_entity.id
_entity.type
_entity.pdbx_description
1 polymer ?
#
loop_
_entity_poly.entity_id
_entity_poly.type
_entity_poly.pdbx_seq_one_letter_code
_entity_poly.pdbx_strand_id
1 'polypeptide(L)'
;MDYKVYLDYTMELLSKIKIPSYIIDTPFLWDDRYDGELRKTILSDAFLINHKETFQNFINCSGKNNTILLIHDSFACDYIYIKLPDSKKAFFAGPFSFEKFTNQRIDDLCSYNSIPPKFTDFMQLYYAALPVFADERCIEAIINCLCSKLWSSYTLEKKHFLNKNTSEYMYNDYSPEPTKQSIEVLEQRYNDESLLMEYVAHGDFASIDKLAQIGRASCRERVSY
;
A
#
# COMPACT_ATOMS: atom_id res chain seq x y z
N MET A 1 -7.39 29.69 -3.04
CA MET A 1 -6.82 28.97 -4.19
C MET A 1 -7.52 27.62 -4.25
N ASP A 2 -8.09 27.23 -5.39
CA ASP A 2 -8.79 25.94 -5.46
C ASP A 2 -7.77 24.80 -5.61
N TYR A 3 -7.35 24.23 -4.49
CA TYR A 3 -6.40 23.11 -4.46
C TYR A 3 -7.02 21.78 -4.92
N LYS A 4 -8.34 21.77 -5.16
CA LYS A 4 -9.08 20.55 -5.52
C LYS A 4 -8.53 19.92 -6.80
N VAL A 5 -8.24 20.74 -7.82
CA VAL A 5 -7.66 20.25 -9.09
C VAL A 5 -6.33 19.54 -8.88
N TYR A 6 -5.47 20.08 -8.01
CA TYR A 6 -4.16 19.46 -7.71
C TYR A 6 -4.31 18.17 -6.90
N LEU A 7 -5.32 18.14 -6.01
CA LEU A 7 -5.64 16.96 -5.23
C LEU A 7 -6.16 15.83 -6.15
N ASP A 8 -7.12 16.14 -7.02
CA ASP A 8 -7.66 15.18 -7.99
C ASP A 8 -6.56 14.65 -8.92
N TYR A 9 -5.68 15.54 -9.41
CA TYR A 9 -4.52 15.13 -10.23
C TYR A 9 -3.54 14.24 -9.47
N THR A 10 -3.26 14.55 -8.20
CA THR A 10 -2.39 13.72 -7.36
C THR A 10 -2.99 12.34 -7.14
N MET A 11 -4.29 12.26 -6.86
CA MET A 11 -5.00 10.99 -6.71
C MET A 11 -4.98 10.17 -8.01
N GLU A 12 -5.14 10.83 -9.16
CA GLU A 12 -5.02 10.18 -10.46
C GLU A 12 -3.60 9.63 -10.68
N LEU A 13 -2.54 10.41 -10.39
CA LEU A 13 -1.16 9.95 -10.49
C LEU A 13 -0.89 8.74 -9.58
N LEU A 14 -1.34 8.80 -8.32
CA LEU A 14 -1.19 7.69 -7.38
C LEU A 14 -1.96 6.45 -7.84
N SER A 15 -3.16 6.62 -8.38
CA SER A 15 -3.92 5.55 -9.02
C SER A 15 -3.15 4.90 -10.16
N LYS A 16 -2.49 5.70 -11.02
CA LYS A 16 -1.64 5.19 -12.12
C LYS A 16 -0.45 4.38 -11.62
N ILE A 17 0.05 4.63 -10.43
CA ILE A 17 1.12 3.86 -9.79
C ILE A 17 0.60 2.87 -8.71
N LYS A 18 -0.70 2.57 -8.72
CA LYS A 18 -1.41 1.59 -7.89
C LYS A 18 -1.43 1.87 -6.40
N ILE A 19 -1.15 3.08 -5.97
CA ILE A 19 -1.34 3.48 -4.60
C ILE A 19 -2.79 3.92 -4.40
N PRO A 20 -3.60 3.19 -3.62
CA PRO A 20 -4.95 3.65 -3.27
C PRO A 20 -4.86 4.97 -2.52
N SER A 21 -5.78 5.88 -2.83
CA SER A 21 -5.82 7.17 -2.14
C SER A 21 -7.26 7.61 -1.87
N TYR A 22 -7.46 8.31 -0.76
CA TYR A 22 -8.76 8.60 -0.21
C TYR A 22 -8.81 10.04 0.32
N ILE A 23 -9.97 10.68 0.19
CA ILE A 23 -10.31 11.87 0.96
C ILE A 23 -11.20 11.42 2.12
N ILE A 24 -10.72 11.64 3.32
CA ILE A 24 -11.33 11.15 4.55
C ILE A 24 -11.71 12.31 5.47
N ASP A 25 -12.64 12.08 6.37
CA ASP A 25 -12.99 13.07 7.39
C ASP A 25 -11.96 13.04 8.55
N THR A 26 -11.85 14.18 9.25
CA THR A 26 -11.09 14.29 10.50
C THR A 26 -12.02 14.41 11.70
N PRO A 27 -11.76 13.71 12.82
CA PRO A 27 -10.59 12.88 13.12
C PRO A 27 -10.53 11.62 12.26
N PHE A 28 -9.32 11.11 12.02
CA PHE A 28 -9.08 9.88 11.27
C PHE A 28 -9.79 8.70 11.91
N LEU A 29 -10.54 7.95 11.10
CA LEU A 29 -11.13 6.67 11.47
C LEU A 29 -10.60 5.60 10.52
N TRP A 30 -10.22 4.44 11.06
CA TRP A 30 -9.74 3.33 10.27
C TRP A 30 -10.86 2.71 9.43
N ASP A 31 -10.55 2.40 8.17
CA ASP A 31 -11.37 1.58 7.28
C ASP A 31 -10.49 0.40 6.80
N ASP A 32 -11.04 -0.80 6.77
CA ASP A 32 -10.28 -2.01 6.40
C ASP A 32 -9.75 -1.96 4.96
N ARG A 33 -10.34 -1.13 4.11
CA ARG A 33 -9.83 -0.88 2.74
C ARG A 33 -8.46 -0.19 2.72
N TYR A 34 -8.07 0.49 3.80
CA TYR A 34 -6.83 1.27 3.83
C TYR A 34 -5.57 0.42 3.85
N ASP A 35 -5.66 -0.85 4.23
CA ASP A 35 -4.56 -1.81 4.16
C ASP A 35 -4.87 -3.02 3.25
N GLY A 36 -5.88 -2.89 2.38
CA GLY A 36 -6.31 -4.00 1.53
C GLY A 36 -6.86 -5.18 2.31
N GLU A 37 -7.51 -4.92 3.45
CA GLU A 37 -8.09 -5.90 4.37
C GLU A 37 -7.06 -6.85 5.03
N LEU A 38 -5.75 -6.52 4.97
CA LEU A 38 -4.69 -7.35 5.54
C LEU A 38 -4.98 -7.69 7.01
N ARG A 39 -5.17 -6.67 7.84
CA ARG A 39 -5.35 -6.86 9.29
C ARG A 39 -6.65 -7.54 9.63
N LYS A 40 -7.72 -7.20 8.93
CA LYS A 40 -9.01 -7.86 9.08
C LYS A 40 -8.93 -9.36 8.78
N THR A 41 -8.09 -9.73 7.81
CA THR A 41 -7.91 -11.14 7.43
C THR A 41 -7.09 -11.92 8.44
N ILE A 42 -6.02 -11.34 8.98
CA ILE A 42 -5.08 -12.09 9.82
C ILE A 42 -5.34 -11.93 11.32
N LEU A 43 -5.80 -10.76 11.78
CA LEU A 43 -6.00 -10.48 13.21
C LEU A 43 -7.37 -11.00 13.70
N SER A 44 -7.39 -11.50 14.92
CA SER A 44 -8.66 -11.79 15.60
C SER A 44 -9.41 -10.48 15.91
N ASP A 45 -10.74 -10.56 16.05
CA ASP A 45 -11.60 -9.37 16.21
C ASP A 45 -11.16 -8.45 17.36
N ALA A 46 -10.77 -9.02 18.50
CA ALA A 46 -10.33 -8.24 19.65
C ALA A 46 -9.05 -7.44 19.36
N PHE A 47 -8.09 -8.06 18.66
CA PHE A 47 -6.84 -7.40 18.28
C PHE A 47 -7.02 -6.43 17.14
N LEU A 48 -7.91 -6.71 16.20
CA LEU A 48 -8.28 -5.81 15.13
C LEU A 48 -8.87 -4.50 15.67
N ILE A 49 -9.80 -4.58 16.64
CA ILE A 49 -10.39 -3.41 17.30
C ILE A 49 -9.31 -2.59 17.99
N ASN A 50 -8.47 -3.22 18.82
CA ASN A 50 -7.38 -2.53 19.51
C ASN A 50 -6.38 -1.90 18.52
N HIS A 51 -6.04 -2.61 17.43
CA HIS A 51 -5.15 -2.08 16.40
C HIS A 51 -5.75 -0.82 15.74
N LYS A 52 -7.04 -0.88 15.35
CA LYS A 52 -7.75 0.25 14.75
C LYS A 52 -7.71 1.47 15.66
N GLU A 53 -8.05 1.31 16.93
CA GLU A 53 -8.03 2.39 17.92
C GLU A 53 -6.62 2.97 18.10
N THR A 54 -5.61 2.11 18.23
CA THR A 54 -4.22 2.53 18.44
C THR A 54 -3.69 3.29 17.22
N PHE A 55 -3.95 2.81 16.02
CA PHE A 55 -3.54 3.47 14.77
C PHE A 55 -4.28 4.80 14.56
N GLN A 56 -5.58 4.84 14.84
CA GLN A 56 -6.37 6.07 14.81
C GLN A 56 -5.80 7.13 15.75
N ASN A 57 -5.53 6.74 16.99
CA ASN A 57 -4.93 7.63 18.00
C ASN A 57 -3.55 8.12 17.55
N PHE A 58 -2.72 7.22 17.01
CA PHE A 58 -1.40 7.58 16.49
C PHE A 58 -1.48 8.63 15.39
N ILE A 59 -2.35 8.45 14.39
CA ILE A 59 -2.54 9.43 13.31
C ILE A 59 -3.11 10.75 13.86
N ASN A 60 -4.14 10.68 14.69
CA ASN A 60 -4.79 11.87 15.22
C ASN A 60 -3.87 12.72 16.10
N CYS A 61 -2.97 12.08 16.84
CA CYS A 61 -1.94 12.77 17.63
C CYS A 61 -0.76 13.27 16.79
N SER A 62 -0.38 12.51 15.75
CA SER A 62 0.79 12.82 14.91
C SER A 62 0.48 13.79 13.78
N GLY A 63 -0.73 13.71 13.22
CA GLY A 63 -1.13 14.52 12.08
C GLY A 63 -1.31 15.99 12.47
N LYS A 64 -0.36 16.84 12.07
CA LYS A 64 -0.38 18.28 12.28
C LYS A 64 -0.81 19.01 10.99
N ASN A 65 -1.19 20.28 11.13
CA ASN A 65 -1.37 21.13 9.96
C ASN A 65 -0.01 21.39 9.30
N ASN A 66 -0.01 21.56 8.00
CA ASN A 66 1.19 21.78 7.18
C ASN A 66 2.27 20.70 7.33
N THR A 67 1.84 19.46 7.60
CA THR A 67 2.75 18.33 7.76
C THR A 67 2.32 17.17 6.87
N ILE A 68 3.27 16.65 6.14
CA ILE A 68 3.18 15.35 5.48
C ILE A 68 3.62 14.31 6.51
N LEU A 69 2.73 13.41 6.88
CA LEU A 69 3.06 12.30 7.74
C LEU A 69 3.25 11.05 6.88
N LEU A 70 4.50 10.57 6.75
CA LEU A 70 4.83 9.29 6.15
C LEU A 70 4.95 8.25 7.27
N ILE A 71 4.12 7.23 7.21
CA ILE A 71 3.97 6.22 8.25
C ILE A 71 4.47 4.89 7.72
N HIS A 72 5.41 4.28 8.42
CA HIS A 72 5.84 2.89 8.19
C HIS A 72 5.35 2.02 9.33
N ASP A 73 4.69 0.90 9.03
CA ASP A 73 4.14 0.04 10.07
C ASP A 73 4.92 -1.28 10.24
N SER A 74 4.49 -2.08 11.22
CA SER A 74 5.14 -3.36 11.55
C SER A 74 4.94 -4.44 10.47
N PHE A 75 4.05 -4.24 9.52
CA PHE A 75 3.83 -5.09 8.35
C PHE A 75 4.57 -4.59 7.11
N ALA A 76 5.54 -3.69 7.27
CA ALA A 76 6.30 -3.05 6.20
C ALA A 76 5.41 -2.37 5.14
N CYS A 77 4.24 -1.90 5.55
CA CYS A 77 3.36 -1.06 4.74
C CYS A 77 3.61 0.40 5.04
N ASP A 78 3.66 1.20 3.99
CA ASP A 78 3.84 2.64 4.06
C ASP A 78 2.54 3.36 3.73
N TYR A 79 2.27 4.45 4.44
CA TYR A 79 1.07 5.29 4.28
C TYR A 79 1.44 6.76 4.32
N ILE A 80 0.65 7.57 3.64
CA ILE A 80 0.75 9.03 3.66
C ILE A 80 -0.53 9.60 4.26
N TYR A 81 -0.37 10.53 5.20
CA TYR A 81 -1.48 11.28 5.77
C TYR A 81 -1.19 12.78 5.74
N ILE A 82 -2.16 13.58 5.24
CA ILE A 82 -2.05 15.02 5.08
C ILE A 82 -3.39 15.64 5.45
N LYS A 83 -3.44 16.50 6.49
CA LYS A 83 -4.64 17.31 6.76
C LYS A 83 -4.80 18.38 5.69
N LEU A 84 -5.98 18.48 5.11
CA LEU A 84 -6.24 19.51 4.10
C LEU A 84 -6.52 20.87 4.77
N PRO A 85 -6.03 21.98 4.17
CA PRO A 85 -6.24 23.30 4.73
C PRO A 85 -7.72 23.66 4.74
N ASP A 86 -8.12 24.45 5.75
CA ASP A 86 -9.45 25.05 5.90
C ASP A 86 -10.62 24.04 5.79
N SER A 87 -10.37 22.78 6.11
CA SER A 87 -11.38 21.73 6.02
C SER A 87 -11.28 20.72 7.18
N LYS A 88 -12.39 20.02 7.41
CA LYS A 88 -12.41 18.84 8.29
C LYS A 88 -12.08 17.55 7.52
N LYS A 89 -11.19 17.65 6.54
CA LYS A 89 -10.80 16.54 5.69
C LYS A 89 -9.29 16.34 5.70
N ALA A 90 -8.89 15.13 5.37
CA ALA A 90 -7.51 14.77 5.16
C ALA A 90 -7.37 13.93 3.89
N PHE A 91 -6.20 13.96 3.30
CA PHE A 91 -5.79 13.05 2.27
C PHE A 91 -5.05 11.88 2.94
N PHE A 92 -5.41 10.66 2.55
CA PHE A 92 -4.77 9.43 2.98
C PHE A 92 -4.43 8.58 1.77
N ALA A 93 -3.22 8.01 1.71
CA ALA A 93 -2.79 7.15 0.62
C ALA A 93 -1.97 5.98 1.15
N GLY A 94 -2.10 4.82 0.50
CA GLY A 94 -1.49 3.55 0.85
C GLY A 94 -2.53 2.42 0.88
N PRO A 95 -2.09 1.16 1.04
CA PRO A 95 -0.72 0.75 1.38
C PRO A 95 0.20 0.71 0.16
N PHE A 96 1.48 0.93 0.38
CA PHE A 96 2.57 0.70 -0.56
C PHE A 96 3.84 0.35 0.24
N SER A 97 4.98 0.08 -0.41
CA SER A 97 6.23 -0.12 0.30
C SER A 97 7.43 0.40 -0.48
N PHE A 98 8.48 0.80 0.24
CA PHE A 98 9.80 1.08 -0.34
C PHE A 98 10.73 -0.14 -0.36
N GLU A 99 10.28 -1.25 0.17
CA GLU A 99 11.04 -2.47 0.32
C GLU A 99 10.58 -3.54 -0.67
N LYS A 100 11.54 -4.24 -1.30
CA LYS A 100 11.22 -5.40 -2.12
C LYS A 100 11.00 -6.63 -1.26
N PHE A 101 9.91 -7.34 -1.52
CA PHE A 101 9.58 -8.58 -0.82
C PHE A 101 10.07 -9.80 -1.60
N THR A 102 11.02 -10.50 -0.99
CA THR A 102 11.40 -11.87 -1.36
C THR A 102 10.68 -12.83 -0.40
N ASN A 103 10.60 -14.12 -0.76
CA ASN A 103 10.01 -15.13 0.14
C ASN A 103 10.69 -15.11 1.51
N GLN A 104 12.04 -15.04 1.54
CA GLN A 104 12.79 -14.93 2.80
C GLN A 104 12.38 -13.70 3.62
N ARG A 105 12.20 -12.54 2.97
CA ARG A 105 11.80 -11.32 3.66
C ARG A 105 10.38 -11.42 4.22
N ILE A 106 9.48 -12.08 3.50
CA ILE A 106 8.11 -12.34 3.98
C ILE A 106 8.14 -13.28 5.19
N ASP A 107 8.96 -14.33 5.14
CA ASP A 107 9.15 -15.26 6.26
C ASP A 107 9.73 -14.53 7.49
N ASP A 108 10.70 -13.62 7.29
CA ASP A 108 11.26 -12.79 8.36
C ASP A 108 10.20 -11.87 8.96
N LEU A 109 9.35 -11.25 8.15
CA LEU A 109 8.23 -10.41 8.60
C LEU A 109 7.18 -11.24 9.36
N CYS A 110 6.84 -12.41 8.86
CA CYS A 110 5.94 -13.33 9.54
C CYS A 110 6.52 -13.74 10.91
N SER A 111 7.79 -14.07 10.96
CA SER A 111 8.49 -14.44 12.19
C SER A 111 8.57 -13.27 13.17
N TYR A 112 8.91 -12.07 12.69
CA TYR A 112 9.00 -10.86 13.50
C TYR A 112 7.66 -10.49 14.15
N ASN A 113 6.57 -10.60 13.39
CA ASN A 113 5.21 -10.34 13.87
C ASN A 113 4.57 -11.56 14.54
N SER A 114 5.26 -12.71 14.61
CA SER A 114 4.72 -13.99 15.13
C SER A 114 3.47 -14.47 14.38
N ILE A 115 3.39 -14.21 13.07
CA ILE A 115 2.26 -14.60 12.22
C ILE A 115 2.28 -16.13 12.06
N PRO A 116 1.17 -16.83 12.35
CA PRO A 116 1.10 -18.28 12.21
C PRO A 116 1.34 -18.74 10.77
N PRO A 117 2.02 -19.91 10.57
CA PRO A 117 2.35 -20.43 9.22
C PRO A 117 1.14 -20.58 8.29
N LYS A 118 -0.06 -20.78 8.82
CA LYS A 118 -1.30 -20.87 8.03
C LYS A 118 -1.63 -19.61 7.21
N PHE A 119 -0.99 -18.48 7.52
CA PHE A 119 -1.16 -17.22 6.77
C PHE A 119 -0.04 -16.97 5.76
N THR A 120 0.99 -17.84 5.66
CA THR A 120 2.15 -17.59 4.80
C THR A 120 1.76 -17.37 3.34
N ASP A 121 0.91 -18.22 2.78
CA ASP A 121 0.45 -18.10 1.39
C ASP A 121 -0.31 -16.79 1.16
N PHE A 122 -1.18 -16.42 2.10
CA PHE A 122 -1.89 -15.14 2.04
C PHE A 122 -0.91 -13.95 2.09
N MET A 123 0.09 -13.98 2.97
CA MET A 123 1.09 -12.92 3.08
C MET A 123 1.94 -12.80 1.81
N GLN A 124 2.30 -13.94 1.19
CA GLN A 124 3.02 -13.95 -0.09
C GLN A 124 2.17 -13.29 -1.19
N LEU A 125 0.89 -13.62 -1.29
CA LEU A 125 -0.03 -13.01 -2.25
C LEU A 125 -0.22 -11.52 -2.00
N TYR A 126 -0.42 -11.15 -0.75
CA TYR A 126 -0.58 -9.75 -0.36
C TYR A 126 0.63 -8.90 -0.77
N TYR A 127 1.85 -9.32 -0.39
CA TYR A 127 3.06 -8.57 -0.75
C TYR A 127 3.39 -8.64 -2.24
N ALA A 128 2.96 -9.71 -2.93
CA ALA A 128 3.08 -9.77 -4.39
C ALA A 128 2.18 -8.73 -5.08
N ALA A 129 1.03 -8.38 -4.50
CA ALA A 129 0.11 -7.38 -5.02
C ALA A 129 0.44 -5.95 -4.54
N LEU A 130 1.17 -5.80 -3.43
CA LEU A 130 1.51 -4.50 -2.86
C LEU A 130 2.38 -3.68 -3.82
N PRO A 131 2.06 -2.39 -4.08
CA PRO A 131 2.93 -1.51 -4.86
C PRO A 131 4.27 -1.30 -4.16
N VAL A 132 5.37 -1.48 -4.90
CA VAL A 132 6.73 -1.33 -4.36
C VAL A 132 7.52 -0.31 -5.16
N PHE A 133 8.12 0.65 -4.47
CA PHE A 133 8.94 1.71 -5.05
C PHE A 133 10.37 1.62 -4.54
N ALA A 134 11.30 1.34 -5.43
CA ALA A 134 12.73 1.25 -5.06
C ALA A 134 13.33 2.63 -4.70
N ASP A 135 12.70 3.73 -5.12
CA ASP A 135 13.14 5.09 -4.86
C ASP A 135 12.03 5.91 -4.20
N GLU A 136 12.18 6.14 -2.92
CA GLU A 136 11.28 6.94 -2.10
C GLU A 136 11.06 8.36 -2.65
N ARG A 137 12.08 8.93 -3.33
CA ARG A 137 12.02 10.27 -3.91
C ARG A 137 10.91 10.43 -4.95
N CYS A 138 10.52 9.35 -5.63
CA CYS A 138 9.42 9.39 -6.59
C CYS A 138 8.09 9.74 -5.90
N ILE A 139 7.79 9.09 -4.81
CA ILE A 139 6.58 9.34 -4.01
C ILE A 139 6.66 10.71 -3.34
N GLU A 140 7.82 11.03 -2.73
CA GLU A 140 8.05 12.35 -2.14
C GLU A 140 7.85 13.48 -3.16
N ALA A 141 8.32 13.32 -4.40
CA ALA A 141 8.15 14.34 -5.44
C ALA A 141 6.66 14.58 -5.78
N ILE A 142 5.88 13.50 -5.94
CA ILE A 142 4.42 13.60 -6.22
C ILE A 142 3.73 14.35 -5.08
N ILE A 143 4.01 13.98 -3.84
CA ILE A 143 3.37 14.56 -2.67
C ILE A 143 3.85 16.00 -2.42
N ASN A 144 5.12 16.29 -2.66
CA ASN A 144 5.66 17.64 -2.58
C ASN A 144 5.02 18.57 -3.61
N CYS A 145 4.72 18.09 -4.82
CA CYS A 145 3.97 18.86 -5.81
C CYS A 145 2.60 19.27 -5.29
N LEU A 146 1.86 18.37 -4.64
CA LEU A 146 0.58 18.70 -4.00
C LEU A 146 0.78 19.70 -2.86
N CYS A 147 1.67 19.40 -1.90
CA CYS A 147 1.85 20.20 -0.69
C CYS A 147 2.34 21.62 -0.97
N SER A 148 3.14 21.83 -2.02
CA SER A 148 3.55 23.16 -2.46
C SER A 148 2.37 24.02 -2.98
N LYS A 149 1.23 23.40 -3.30
CA LYS A 149 -0.01 24.09 -3.68
C LYS A 149 -0.98 24.26 -2.50
N LEU A 150 -0.84 23.41 -1.48
CA LEU A 150 -1.64 23.53 -0.26
C LEU A 150 -1.09 24.61 0.66
N TRP A 151 0.24 24.74 0.78
CA TRP A 151 0.89 25.60 1.78
C TRP A 151 2.11 26.31 1.21
N SER A 152 2.42 27.47 1.79
CA SER A 152 3.66 28.20 1.50
C SER A 152 4.89 27.55 2.14
N SER A 153 4.68 26.80 3.24
CA SER A 153 5.71 26.02 3.93
C SER A 153 5.08 24.80 4.58
N TYR A 154 5.78 23.67 4.55
CA TYR A 154 5.35 22.42 5.16
C TYR A 154 6.57 21.59 5.58
N THR A 155 6.33 20.56 6.39
CA THR A 155 7.34 19.63 6.86
C THR A 155 6.98 18.19 6.49
N LEU A 156 8.00 17.35 6.25
CA LEU A 156 7.85 15.90 6.11
C LEU A 156 8.28 15.25 7.44
N GLU A 157 7.37 14.57 8.09
CA GLU A 157 7.65 13.74 9.27
C GLU A 157 7.52 12.25 8.90
N LYS A 158 8.61 11.50 9.10
CA LYS A 158 8.61 10.04 8.95
C LYS A 158 8.42 9.41 10.33
N LYS A 159 7.45 8.53 10.46
CA LYS A 159 7.12 7.88 11.73
C LYS A 159 6.92 6.39 11.55
N HIS A 160 7.38 5.64 12.55
CA HIS A 160 7.14 4.21 12.63
C HIS A 160 5.99 3.93 13.57
N PHE A 161 5.01 3.20 13.08
CA PHE A 161 3.93 2.65 13.88
C PHE A 161 4.23 1.19 14.20
N LEU A 162 4.77 0.95 15.39
CA LEU A 162 5.12 -0.38 15.88
C LEU A 162 4.10 -0.81 16.93
N ASN A 163 3.16 -1.64 16.58
CA ASN A 163 2.24 -2.25 17.53
C ASN A 163 2.81 -3.61 17.96
N LYS A 164 3.57 -3.63 19.07
CA LYS A 164 4.16 -4.85 19.64
C LYS A 164 3.21 -5.51 20.64
N ASN A 165 2.14 -6.08 20.15
CA ASN A 165 1.33 -6.98 20.96
C ASN A 165 1.58 -8.42 20.50
N THR A 166 2.47 -9.15 21.18
CA THR A 166 2.75 -10.56 20.91
C THR A 166 1.92 -11.42 21.87
N SER A 167 0.74 -11.84 21.44
CA SER A 167 -0.11 -12.79 22.15
C SER A 167 -0.50 -13.92 21.20
N GLU A 168 -0.53 -15.16 21.70
CA GLU A 168 -0.96 -16.33 20.90
C GLU A 168 -2.36 -16.20 20.33
N TYR A 169 -3.23 -15.40 20.96
CA TYR A 169 -4.61 -15.15 20.53
C TYR A 169 -4.76 -13.96 19.59
N MET A 170 -3.65 -13.42 19.07
CA MET A 170 -3.66 -12.21 18.23
C MET A 170 -4.25 -12.47 16.85
N TYR A 171 -4.11 -13.69 16.34
CA TYR A 171 -4.45 -14.05 14.97
C TYR A 171 -5.73 -14.86 14.87
N ASN A 172 -6.39 -14.77 13.71
CA ASN A 172 -7.56 -15.57 13.41
C ASN A 172 -7.27 -17.08 13.42
N ASP A 173 -8.24 -17.88 13.84
CA ASP A 173 -8.10 -19.34 13.88
C ASP A 173 -8.28 -20.02 12.52
N TYR A 174 -8.93 -19.33 11.58
CA TYR A 174 -9.12 -19.85 10.22
C TYR A 174 -7.94 -19.49 9.30
N SER A 175 -7.74 -20.31 8.26
CA SER A 175 -6.82 -20.00 7.17
C SER A 175 -7.56 -19.13 6.14
N PRO A 176 -7.04 -17.97 5.73
CA PRO A 176 -7.73 -17.15 4.77
C PRO A 176 -7.73 -17.80 3.40
N GLU A 177 -8.86 -17.72 2.71
CA GLU A 177 -8.89 -18.00 1.28
C GLU A 177 -8.25 -16.84 0.51
N PRO A 178 -7.53 -17.12 -0.59
CA PRO A 178 -7.00 -16.07 -1.45
C PRO A 178 -8.13 -15.14 -1.92
N THR A 179 -7.93 -13.84 -1.82
CA THR A 179 -8.90 -12.88 -2.33
C THR A 179 -9.01 -13.01 -3.85
N LYS A 180 -10.19 -12.73 -4.43
CA LYS A 180 -10.38 -12.72 -5.89
C LYS A 180 -9.32 -11.87 -6.60
N GLN A 181 -9.01 -10.71 -6.03
CA GLN A 181 -8.00 -9.79 -6.57
C GLN A 181 -6.60 -10.40 -6.58
N SER A 182 -6.22 -11.16 -5.54
CA SER A 182 -4.93 -11.87 -5.49
C SER A 182 -4.87 -12.99 -6.51
N ILE A 183 -5.97 -13.72 -6.70
CA ILE A 183 -6.09 -14.78 -7.72
C ILE A 183 -5.97 -14.17 -9.12
N GLU A 184 -6.72 -13.11 -9.42
CA GLU A 184 -6.70 -12.41 -10.71
C GLU A 184 -5.28 -11.90 -11.06
N VAL A 185 -4.56 -11.33 -10.08
CA VAL A 185 -3.17 -10.89 -10.28
C VAL A 185 -2.24 -12.06 -10.60
N LEU A 186 -2.41 -13.20 -9.95
CA LEU A 186 -1.61 -14.40 -10.23
C LEU A 186 -1.94 -15.00 -11.58
N GLU A 187 -3.23 -15.16 -11.90
CA GLU A 187 -3.67 -15.68 -13.21
C GLU A 187 -3.14 -14.81 -14.35
N GLN A 188 -3.19 -13.49 -14.19
CA GLN A 188 -2.61 -12.57 -15.17
C GLN A 188 -1.10 -12.80 -15.36
N ARG A 189 -0.34 -12.99 -14.26
CA ARG A 189 1.10 -13.29 -14.34
C ARG A 189 1.38 -14.59 -15.07
N TYR A 190 0.67 -15.66 -14.74
CA TYR A 190 0.83 -16.95 -15.41
C TYR A 190 0.51 -16.87 -16.90
N ASN A 191 -0.53 -16.11 -17.25
CA ASN A 191 -0.89 -15.90 -18.65
C ASN A 191 0.19 -15.08 -19.37
N ASP A 192 0.69 -14.01 -18.78
CA ASP A 192 1.76 -13.18 -19.36
C ASP A 192 3.08 -13.97 -19.51
N GLU A 193 3.46 -14.81 -18.55
CA GLU A 193 4.62 -15.69 -18.62
C GLU A 193 4.45 -16.77 -19.70
N SER A 194 3.29 -17.40 -19.79
CA SER A 194 2.99 -18.41 -20.79
C SER A 194 3.04 -17.84 -22.21
N LEU A 195 2.46 -16.66 -22.44
CA LEU A 195 2.54 -15.93 -23.70
C LEU A 195 3.98 -15.54 -24.06
N LEU A 196 4.76 -15.09 -23.09
CA LEU A 196 6.17 -14.77 -23.28
C LEU A 196 6.96 -16.01 -23.73
N MET A 197 6.76 -17.14 -23.08
CA MET A 197 7.39 -18.41 -23.45
C MET A 197 7.00 -18.87 -24.84
N GLU A 198 5.73 -18.71 -25.23
CA GLU A 198 5.25 -19.03 -26.57
C GLU A 198 5.90 -18.14 -27.64
N TYR A 199 5.97 -16.82 -27.42
CA TYR A 199 6.61 -15.89 -28.35
C TYR A 199 8.10 -16.15 -28.46
N VAL A 200 8.79 -16.47 -27.36
CA VAL A 200 10.20 -16.86 -27.38
C VAL A 200 10.39 -18.16 -28.17
N ALA A 201 9.54 -19.17 -27.99
CA ALA A 201 9.61 -20.45 -28.71
C ALA A 201 9.42 -20.28 -30.22
N HIS A 202 8.61 -19.32 -30.64
CA HIS A 202 8.32 -19.03 -32.06
C HIS A 202 9.26 -17.97 -32.66
N GLY A 203 10.16 -17.36 -31.88
CA GLY A 203 11.07 -16.31 -32.32
C GLY A 203 10.36 -15.01 -32.70
N ASP A 204 9.17 -14.76 -32.17
CA ASP A 204 8.38 -13.56 -32.44
C ASP A 204 8.82 -12.39 -31.54
N PHE A 205 9.93 -11.77 -31.91
CA PHE A 205 10.51 -10.63 -31.16
C PHE A 205 9.59 -9.40 -31.14
N ALA A 206 8.72 -9.22 -32.15
CA ALA A 206 7.81 -8.08 -32.19
C ALA A 206 6.69 -8.23 -31.14
N SER A 207 6.20 -9.44 -30.91
CA SER A 207 5.23 -9.73 -29.87
C SER A 207 5.85 -9.73 -28.47
N ILE A 208 7.11 -10.17 -28.33
CA ILE A 208 7.91 -10.04 -27.10
C ILE A 208 8.07 -8.56 -26.71
N ASP A 209 8.44 -7.70 -27.65
CA ASP A 209 8.57 -6.25 -27.41
C ASP A 209 7.22 -5.61 -27.04
N LYS A 210 6.12 -6.01 -27.67
CA LYS A 210 4.77 -5.56 -27.30
C LYS A 210 4.40 -6.04 -25.89
N LEU A 211 4.63 -7.30 -25.56
CA LEU A 211 4.36 -7.85 -24.23
C LEU A 211 5.24 -7.18 -23.18
N ALA A 212 6.52 -6.94 -23.49
CA ALA A 212 7.44 -6.19 -22.63
C ALA A 212 7.05 -4.70 -22.50
N GLN A 213 6.42 -4.10 -23.51
CA GLN A 213 5.84 -2.76 -23.42
C GLN A 213 4.52 -2.76 -22.65
N ILE A 214 3.68 -3.80 -22.82
CA ILE A 214 2.49 -4.04 -22.00
C ILE A 214 2.92 -4.41 -20.60
N GLY A 215 3.94 -5.24 -20.39
CA GLY A 215 4.57 -5.54 -19.11
C GLY A 215 5.29 -4.33 -18.51
N ARG A 216 5.87 -3.43 -19.29
CA ARG A 216 6.39 -2.12 -18.86
C ARG A 216 5.26 -1.09 -18.69
N ALA A 217 4.22 -1.14 -19.50
CA ALA A 217 2.98 -0.39 -19.29
C ALA A 217 2.15 -1.00 -18.16
N SER A 218 2.07 -2.31 -17.97
CA SER A 218 1.48 -3.04 -16.84
C SER A 218 2.45 -3.12 -15.64
N CYS A 219 3.76 -2.99 -15.76
CA CYS A 219 4.68 -2.58 -14.69
C CYS A 219 4.67 -1.06 -14.47
N ARG A 220 4.43 -0.25 -15.46
CA ARG A 220 4.03 1.15 -15.35
C ARG A 220 2.55 1.30 -14.97
N GLU A 221 1.68 0.33 -15.27
CA GLU A 221 0.29 0.23 -14.85
C GLU A 221 0.08 -0.65 -13.61
N ARG A 222 1.03 -1.47 -13.17
CA ARG A 222 1.18 -2.11 -11.85
C ARG A 222 2.07 -1.31 -10.91
N VAL A 223 2.63 -0.35 -11.40
CA VAL A 223 2.93 0.96 -10.91
C VAL A 223 1.74 1.89 -11.25
N SER A 224 0.51 1.37 -11.56
CA SER A 224 -0.64 2.16 -12.00
C SER A 224 -2.00 1.48 -11.85
N TYR A 225 -2.22 0.61 -10.80
CA TYR A 225 -3.52 0.25 -10.21
C TYR A 225 -3.38 0.03 -8.73
#